data_8e1d50020dc497ae2c9deeee6d78a2d2
#
_entry.id   8e1d50020dc497ae2c9deeee6d78a2d2
#
_cell.length_a   1.000
_cell.length_b   1.000
_cell.length_c   1.000
_cell.angle_alpha   90.00
_cell.angle_beta   90.00
_cell.angle_gamma   90.00
#
_symmetry.space_group_name_H-M   'P 1'
#
loop_
_entity.id
_entity.type
_entity.pdbx_description
1 polymer ?
#
loop_
_entity_poly.entity_id
_entity_poly.type
_entity_poly.pdbx_seq_one_letter_code
_entity_poly.pdbx_strand_id
1 'polypeptide(L)'
;MRYFSDCAAADCDFGKNSEVFAFPTPERIAALSEDELKQIGAGYRAPYIIKSAKRIADGYDLEKLRSLPTAEARKELLTFPGVGPKVADCILLFSLGHADAFPVDVWIERAMTELYFSDSSTADTPAARPAPAKSEICLLYTSDA
;
A
#
# COMPACT_ATOMS: atom_id res chain seq x y z
N MET A 1 25.03 11.27 -4.95
CA MET A 1 24.73 10.91 -3.55
C MET A 1 24.36 9.44 -3.54
N ARG A 2 25.23 8.56 -3.02
CA ARG A 2 25.08 7.10 -3.15
C ARG A 2 24.58 6.51 -1.82
N TYR A 3 23.28 6.65 -1.54
CA TYR A 3 22.71 6.10 -0.30
C TYR A 3 22.45 4.58 -0.33
N PHE A 4 22.55 3.93 -1.51
CA PHE A 4 22.13 2.53 -1.71
C PHE A 4 23.18 1.66 -2.41
N SER A 5 24.46 2.02 -2.36
CA SER A 5 25.54 1.35 -3.11
C SER A 5 25.93 -0.06 -2.63
N ASP A 6 25.39 -0.52 -1.49
CA ASP A 6 25.82 -1.79 -0.88
C ASP A 6 24.75 -2.89 -0.97
N CYS A 7 23.68 -2.68 -1.73
CA CYS A 7 22.73 -3.75 -2.02
C CYS A 7 23.27 -4.61 -3.15
N ALA A 8 23.46 -5.89 -2.90
CA ALA A 8 23.83 -6.86 -3.93
C ALA A 8 22.82 -6.77 -5.09
N ALA A 9 23.34 -6.61 -6.31
CA ALA A 9 22.50 -6.63 -7.50
C ALA A 9 21.83 -8.01 -7.56
N ALA A 10 20.50 -8.05 -7.47
CA ALA A 10 19.78 -9.22 -7.94
C ALA A 10 20.04 -9.33 -9.45
N ASP A 11 20.27 -10.54 -9.96
CA ASP A 11 20.53 -10.84 -11.37
C ASP A 11 19.28 -10.46 -12.22
N CYS A 12 19.10 -9.16 -12.43
CA CYS A 12 18.12 -8.62 -13.36
C CYS A 12 18.86 -8.13 -14.60
N ASP A 13 18.78 -8.88 -15.69
CA ASP A 13 19.33 -8.51 -17.00
C ASP A 13 18.50 -7.36 -17.63
N PHE A 14 18.61 -6.19 -17.07
CA PHE A 14 18.09 -4.95 -17.63
C PHE A 14 19.23 -4.20 -18.34
N GLY A 15 19.41 -4.43 -19.63
CA GLY A 15 20.18 -3.63 -20.60
C GLY A 15 21.51 -3.05 -20.10
N LYS A 16 22.56 -3.33 -20.80
CA LYS A 16 24.01 -3.16 -20.51
C LYS A 16 24.54 -1.80 -20.02
N ASN A 17 23.72 -0.84 -19.57
CA ASN A 17 24.20 0.51 -19.16
C ASN A 17 23.42 1.17 -18.00
N SER A 18 22.62 0.46 -17.21
CA SER A 18 22.02 1.03 -16.00
C SER A 18 22.55 0.32 -14.76
N GLU A 19 23.13 1.08 -13.83
CA GLU A 19 23.42 0.56 -12.48
C GLU A 19 22.06 0.23 -11.84
N VAL A 20 21.74 -1.05 -11.74
CA VAL A 20 20.51 -1.54 -11.08
C VAL A 20 20.87 -1.82 -9.63
N PHE A 21 20.16 -1.15 -8.73
CA PHE A 21 20.34 -1.34 -7.28
C PHE A 21 19.13 -2.11 -6.73
N ALA A 22 19.39 -3.08 -5.86
CA ALA A 22 18.34 -3.74 -5.11
C ALA A 22 17.69 -2.77 -4.11
N PHE A 23 16.43 -3.04 -3.75
CA PHE A 23 15.77 -2.28 -2.69
C PHE A 23 16.51 -2.53 -1.35
N PRO A 24 16.73 -1.49 -0.53
CA PRO A 24 17.48 -1.63 0.72
C PRO A 24 16.76 -2.53 1.72
N THR A 25 17.53 -3.25 2.53
CA THR A 25 16.98 -4.10 3.59
C THR A 25 16.32 -3.27 4.71
N PRO A 26 15.43 -3.87 5.51
CA PRO A 26 14.81 -3.17 6.64
C PRO A 26 15.84 -2.61 7.64
N GLU A 27 16.92 -3.33 7.91
CA GLU A 27 18.01 -2.91 8.82
C GLU A 27 18.69 -1.65 8.29
N ARG A 28 18.92 -1.62 6.97
CA ARG A 28 19.56 -0.46 6.32
C ARG A 28 18.66 0.78 6.41
N ILE A 29 17.35 0.63 6.16
CA ILE A 29 16.40 1.72 6.29
C ILE A 29 16.25 2.16 7.75
N ALA A 30 16.21 1.22 8.69
CA ALA A 30 16.09 1.49 10.12
C ALA A 30 17.29 2.30 10.70
N ALA A 31 18.45 2.19 10.06
CA ALA A 31 19.67 2.91 10.44
C ALA A 31 19.71 4.36 9.90
N LEU A 32 18.84 4.73 8.96
CA LEU A 32 18.77 6.08 8.39
C LEU A 32 18.12 7.06 9.36
N SER A 33 18.51 8.33 9.27
CA SER A 33 17.81 9.44 9.91
C SER A 33 16.61 9.89 9.08
N GLU A 34 15.66 10.58 9.72
CA GLU A 34 14.53 11.17 9.02
C GLU A 34 14.97 12.18 7.94
N ASP A 35 16.04 12.93 8.19
CA ASP A 35 16.51 13.96 7.27
C ASP A 35 17.14 13.34 6.01
N GLU A 36 17.84 12.22 6.12
CA GLU A 36 18.34 11.47 4.98
C GLU A 36 17.20 10.95 4.10
N LEU A 37 16.14 10.41 4.70
CA LEU A 37 14.95 9.97 3.95
C LEU A 37 14.19 11.15 3.33
N LYS A 38 14.13 12.32 3.99
CA LYS A 38 13.50 13.52 3.42
C LYS A 38 14.26 14.02 2.18
N GLN A 39 15.60 13.94 2.17
CA GLN A 39 16.43 14.34 1.04
C GLN A 39 16.17 13.51 -0.22
N ILE A 40 15.77 12.25 -0.09
CA ILE A 40 15.39 11.40 -1.23
C ILE A 40 13.89 11.44 -1.57
N GLY A 41 13.15 12.38 -0.99
CA GLY A 41 11.76 12.64 -1.36
C GLY A 41 10.71 11.93 -0.50
N ALA A 42 11.07 11.28 0.63
CA ALA A 42 10.09 10.65 1.53
C ALA A 42 9.15 11.66 2.22
N GLY A 43 9.60 12.92 2.38
CA GLY A 43 8.81 14.00 2.96
C GLY A 43 8.31 13.62 4.37
N TYR A 44 7.03 13.89 4.63
CA TYR A 44 6.38 13.60 5.92
C TYR A 44 6.25 12.09 6.22
N ARG A 45 6.51 11.20 5.23
CA ARG A 45 6.47 9.75 5.41
C ARG A 45 7.73 9.18 6.03
N ALA A 46 8.83 9.96 6.09
CA ALA A 46 10.11 9.50 6.62
C ALA A 46 10.00 8.82 8.00
N PRO A 47 9.35 9.41 9.02
CA PRO A 47 9.21 8.75 10.33
C PRO A 47 8.40 7.45 10.27
N TYR A 48 7.42 7.33 9.38
CA TYR A 48 6.62 6.10 9.23
C TYR A 48 7.45 4.98 8.62
N ILE A 49 8.24 5.30 7.60
CA ILE A 49 9.13 4.35 6.92
C ILE A 49 10.16 3.79 7.92
N ILE A 50 10.82 4.67 8.69
CA ILE A 50 11.81 4.26 9.69
C ILE A 50 11.18 3.38 10.77
N LYS A 51 10.04 3.77 11.33
CA LYS A 51 9.36 3.00 12.37
C LYS A 51 8.93 1.62 11.87
N SER A 52 8.41 1.54 10.64
CA SER A 52 8.04 0.28 10.02
C SER A 52 9.27 -0.61 9.76
N ALA A 53 10.35 -0.03 9.24
CA ALA A 53 11.60 -0.74 9.01
C ALA A 53 12.20 -1.28 10.32
N LYS A 54 12.21 -0.49 11.39
CA LYS A 54 12.66 -0.94 12.73
C LYS A 54 11.83 -2.12 13.22
N ARG A 55 10.51 -2.06 13.12
CA ARG A 55 9.63 -3.16 13.54
C ARG A 55 9.94 -4.48 12.82
N ILE A 56 10.24 -4.39 11.51
CA ILE A 56 10.61 -5.57 10.71
C ILE A 56 12.01 -6.05 11.09
N ALA A 57 12.98 -5.14 11.22
CA ALA A 57 14.34 -5.46 11.65
C ALA A 57 14.38 -6.09 13.06
N ASP A 58 13.47 -5.69 13.94
CA ASP A 58 13.28 -6.27 15.29
C ASP A 58 12.63 -7.67 15.27
N GLY A 59 12.39 -8.24 14.09
CA GLY A 59 11.94 -9.62 13.91
C GLY A 59 10.45 -9.79 13.62
N TYR A 60 9.74 -8.73 13.22
CA TYR A 60 8.36 -8.90 12.74
C TYR A 60 8.35 -9.63 11.39
N ASP A 61 7.76 -10.80 11.36
CA ASP A 61 7.66 -11.63 10.17
C ASP A 61 6.46 -11.21 9.30
N LEU A 62 6.75 -10.60 8.14
CA LEU A 62 5.73 -10.21 7.17
C LEU A 62 5.18 -11.41 6.39
N GLU A 63 5.98 -12.46 6.18
CA GLU A 63 5.56 -13.63 5.38
C GLU A 63 4.40 -14.39 6.04
N LYS A 64 4.29 -14.33 7.38
CA LYS A 64 3.14 -14.92 8.09
C LYS A 64 1.80 -14.35 7.60
N LEU A 65 1.78 -13.08 7.13
CA LEU A 65 0.56 -12.42 6.67
C LEU A 65 -0.01 -13.07 5.41
N ARG A 66 0.81 -13.75 4.60
CA ARG A 66 0.35 -14.47 3.38
C ARG A 66 -0.59 -15.64 3.72
N SER A 67 -0.39 -16.25 4.88
CA SER A 67 -1.17 -17.42 5.32
C SER A 67 -2.40 -17.05 6.16
N LEU A 68 -2.52 -15.80 6.58
CA LEU A 68 -3.67 -15.33 7.36
C LEU A 68 -4.87 -15.04 6.45
N PRO A 69 -6.10 -15.16 6.96
CA PRO A 69 -7.27 -14.59 6.30
C PRO A 69 -7.09 -13.09 6.05
N THR A 70 -7.55 -12.57 4.90
CA THR A 70 -7.36 -11.18 4.48
C THR A 70 -7.78 -10.16 5.53
N ALA A 71 -8.91 -10.42 6.23
CA ALA A 71 -9.39 -9.54 7.28
C ALA A 71 -8.43 -9.46 8.49
N GLU A 72 -7.77 -10.56 8.84
CA GLU A 72 -6.79 -10.60 9.94
C GLU A 72 -5.48 -9.96 9.51
N ALA A 73 -4.98 -10.30 8.32
CA ALA A 73 -3.78 -9.68 7.74
C ALA A 73 -3.95 -8.16 7.60
N ARG A 74 -5.15 -7.70 7.20
CA ARG A 74 -5.49 -6.26 7.16
C ARG A 74 -5.39 -5.60 8.53
N LYS A 75 -5.94 -6.23 9.59
CA LYS A 75 -5.84 -5.70 10.96
C LYS A 75 -4.40 -5.58 11.42
N GLU A 76 -3.58 -6.56 11.13
CA GLU A 76 -2.14 -6.52 11.44
C GLU A 76 -1.44 -5.37 10.71
N LEU A 77 -1.68 -5.19 9.41
CA LEU A 77 -1.09 -4.11 8.62
C LEU A 77 -1.50 -2.71 9.12
N LEU A 78 -2.73 -2.54 9.58
CA LEU A 78 -3.21 -1.27 10.13
C LEU A 78 -2.49 -0.87 11.43
N THR A 79 -1.77 -1.79 12.09
CA THR A 79 -0.94 -1.48 13.26
C THR A 79 0.39 -0.81 12.89
N PHE A 80 0.76 -0.79 11.62
CA PHE A 80 1.98 -0.12 11.16
C PHE A 80 1.77 1.38 11.01
N PRO A 81 2.74 2.20 11.44
CA PRO A 81 2.64 3.65 11.33
C PRO A 81 2.47 4.10 9.88
N GLY A 82 1.48 4.93 9.60
CA GLY A 82 1.21 5.47 8.26
C GLY A 82 0.54 4.51 7.28
N VAL A 83 0.19 3.30 7.74
CA VAL A 83 -0.59 2.34 6.95
C VAL A 83 -2.07 2.54 7.25
N GLY A 84 -2.79 3.15 6.31
CA GLY A 84 -4.26 3.25 6.32
C GLY A 84 -4.91 2.12 5.52
N PRO A 85 -6.26 2.06 5.49
CA PRO A 85 -7.00 0.98 4.81
C PRO A 85 -6.56 0.79 3.36
N LYS A 86 -6.49 1.85 2.56
CA LYS A 86 -6.06 1.79 1.16
C LYS A 86 -4.65 1.23 1.00
N VAL A 87 -3.71 1.64 1.86
CA VAL A 87 -2.32 1.16 1.80
C VAL A 87 -2.24 -0.30 2.23
N ALA A 88 -3.00 -0.70 3.26
CA ALA A 88 -3.10 -2.09 3.69
C ALA A 88 -3.60 -2.98 2.55
N ASP A 89 -4.66 -2.57 1.85
CA ASP A 89 -5.20 -3.33 0.72
C ASP A 89 -4.24 -3.39 -0.47
N CYS A 90 -3.48 -2.32 -0.74
CA CYS A 90 -2.41 -2.38 -1.73
C CYS A 90 -1.32 -3.41 -1.37
N ILE A 91 -0.90 -3.46 -0.11
CA ILE A 91 0.10 -4.43 0.36
C ILE A 91 -0.46 -5.86 0.24
N LEU A 92 -1.69 -6.07 0.68
CA LEU A 92 -2.37 -7.36 0.62
C LEU A 92 -2.44 -7.87 -0.82
N LEU A 93 -2.96 -7.05 -1.73
CA LEU A 93 -3.18 -7.44 -3.13
C LEU A 93 -1.86 -7.61 -3.89
N PHE A 94 -1.00 -6.59 -3.90
CA PHE A 94 0.17 -6.56 -4.79
C PHE A 94 1.41 -7.25 -4.22
N SER A 95 1.54 -7.32 -2.88
CA SER A 95 2.74 -7.88 -2.26
C SER A 95 2.50 -9.24 -1.61
N LEU A 96 1.33 -9.46 -1.02
CA LEU A 96 1.02 -10.66 -0.27
C LEU A 96 0.15 -11.66 -1.04
N GLY A 97 -0.48 -11.25 -2.17
CA GLY A 97 -1.24 -12.12 -3.05
C GLY A 97 -2.67 -12.42 -2.58
N HIS A 98 -3.24 -11.58 -1.71
CA HIS A 98 -4.63 -11.67 -1.29
C HIS A 98 -5.54 -11.09 -2.39
N ALA A 99 -6.07 -11.93 -3.27
CA ALA A 99 -6.87 -11.53 -4.43
C ALA A 99 -8.23 -10.92 -4.06
N ASP A 100 -8.70 -11.14 -2.84
CA ASP A 100 -9.91 -10.59 -2.26
C ASP A 100 -9.71 -9.20 -1.60
N ALA A 101 -8.49 -8.66 -1.60
CA ALA A 101 -8.22 -7.31 -1.17
C ALA A 101 -8.45 -6.33 -2.32
N PHE A 102 -9.24 -5.26 -2.08
CA PHE A 102 -9.55 -4.26 -3.08
C PHE A 102 -9.20 -2.85 -2.59
N PRO A 103 -8.09 -2.24 -3.11
CA PRO A 103 -7.65 -0.92 -2.70
C PRO A 103 -8.56 0.18 -3.24
N VAL A 104 -9.41 0.76 -2.40
CA VAL A 104 -10.28 1.87 -2.78
C VAL A 104 -9.59 3.20 -2.51
N ASP A 105 -9.25 3.92 -3.58
CA ASP A 105 -8.81 5.30 -3.51
C ASP A 105 -9.92 6.27 -3.94
N VAL A 106 -9.65 7.57 -3.92
CA VAL A 106 -10.62 8.61 -4.26
C VAL A 106 -11.12 8.51 -5.71
N TRP A 107 -10.31 7.98 -6.62
CA TRP A 107 -10.70 7.84 -8.03
C TRP A 107 -11.59 6.63 -8.24
N ILE A 108 -11.23 5.50 -7.62
CA ILE A 108 -12.07 4.30 -7.61
C ILE A 108 -13.42 4.61 -6.96
N GLU A 109 -13.41 5.29 -5.80
CA GLU A 109 -14.64 5.69 -5.10
C GLU A 109 -15.55 6.56 -5.99
N ARG A 110 -14.99 7.54 -6.71
CA ARG A 110 -15.74 8.39 -7.65
C ARG A 110 -16.28 7.60 -8.84
N ALA A 111 -15.43 6.80 -9.48
CA ALA A 111 -15.86 5.99 -10.62
C ALA A 111 -16.98 5.02 -10.25
N MET A 112 -16.85 4.34 -9.11
CA MET A 112 -17.88 3.42 -8.62
C MET A 112 -19.18 4.14 -8.29
N THR A 113 -19.10 5.30 -7.63
CA THR A 113 -20.28 6.11 -7.33
C THR A 113 -21.00 6.52 -8.61
N GLU A 114 -20.26 6.94 -9.63
CA GLU A 114 -20.84 7.38 -10.90
C GLU A 114 -21.45 6.22 -11.70
N LEU A 115 -20.76 5.07 -11.76
CA LEU A 115 -21.14 3.97 -12.64
C LEU A 115 -22.17 3.02 -12.02
N TYR A 116 -22.14 2.81 -10.71
CA TYR A 116 -22.95 1.77 -10.06
C TYR A 116 -23.95 2.29 -9.03
N PHE A 117 -23.72 3.50 -8.48
CA PHE A 117 -24.58 4.05 -7.44
C PHE A 117 -25.36 5.30 -7.87
N SER A 118 -25.11 5.83 -9.08
CA SER A 118 -25.94 6.86 -9.67
C SER A 118 -27.15 6.21 -10.34
N ASP A 119 -28.34 6.29 -9.71
CA ASP A 119 -29.60 5.93 -10.36
C ASP A 119 -29.82 6.83 -11.57
N SER A 120 -29.87 6.21 -12.74
CA SER A 120 -30.18 6.85 -14.02
C SER A 120 -31.66 7.34 -14.15
N SER A 121 -32.42 7.36 -13.06
CA SER A 121 -33.88 7.61 -13.10
C SER A 121 -34.36 8.97 -12.59
N THR A 122 -33.46 9.87 -12.14
CA THR A 122 -33.87 11.24 -11.78
C THR A 122 -32.85 12.27 -12.25
N ALA A 123 -33.18 12.88 -13.40
CA ALA A 123 -32.48 14.04 -13.94
C ALA A 123 -32.84 15.31 -13.14
N ASP A 124 -32.65 15.32 -11.83
CA ASP A 124 -32.71 16.54 -11.03
C ASP A 124 -31.83 16.44 -9.80
N THR A 125 -30.80 17.28 -9.76
CA THR A 125 -29.94 17.70 -8.66
C THR A 125 -28.81 16.75 -8.23
N PRO A 126 -27.54 17.06 -8.58
CA PRO A 126 -26.36 16.26 -8.18
C PRO A 126 -25.89 16.49 -6.73
N ALA A 127 -26.75 16.99 -5.84
CA ALA A 127 -26.29 17.49 -4.54
C ALA A 127 -26.74 16.70 -3.30
N ALA A 128 -27.38 15.53 -3.41
CA ALA A 128 -28.10 14.97 -2.26
C ALA A 128 -27.86 13.49 -1.91
N ARG A 129 -26.92 12.77 -2.51
CA ARG A 129 -26.57 11.41 -2.01
C ARG A 129 -25.19 11.38 -1.37
N PRO A 130 -25.05 10.87 -0.13
CA PRO A 130 -23.74 10.58 0.40
C PRO A 130 -23.06 9.52 -0.49
N ALA A 131 -21.78 9.72 -0.77
CA ALA A 131 -20.97 8.71 -1.47
C ALA A 131 -21.06 7.37 -0.74
N PRO A 132 -21.13 6.22 -1.47
CA PRO A 132 -21.18 4.91 -0.84
C PRO A 132 -19.97 4.71 0.06
N ALA A 133 -20.15 4.02 1.18
CA ALA A 133 -19.03 3.72 2.06
C ALA A 133 -18.01 2.84 1.31
N LYS A 134 -16.71 3.03 1.58
CA LYS A 134 -15.65 2.20 0.97
C LYS A 134 -15.86 0.71 1.17
N SER A 135 -16.49 0.32 2.29
CA SER A 135 -16.90 -1.05 2.56
C SER A 135 -17.94 -1.58 1.59
N GLU A 136 -18.87 -0.75 1.11
CA GLU A 136 -19.89 -1.14 0.13
C GLU A 136 -19.28 -1.36 -1.25
N ILE A 137 -18.33 -0.50 -1.64
CA ILE A 137 -17.55 -0.67 -2.88
C ILE A 137 -16.74 -1.97 -2.83
N CYS A 138 -16.07 -2.27 -1.70
CA CYS A 138 -15.35 -3.53 -1.54
C CYS A 138 -16.25 -4.76 -1.67
N LEU A 139 -17.46 -4.73 -1.09
CA LEU A 139 -18.39 -5.85 -1.12
C LEU A 139 -18.88 -6.19 -2.55
N LEU A 140 -19.01 -5.21 -3.44
CA LEU A 140 -19.40 -5.46 -4.83
C LEU A 140 -18.36 -6.30 -5.60
N TYR A 141 -17.07 -6.20 -5.25
CA TYR A 141 -15.99 -6.94 -5.93
C TYR A 141 -15.63 -8.26 -5.27
N THR A 142 -16.03 -8.48 -4.03
CA THR A 142 -15.68 -9.70 -3.28
C THR A 142 -16.82 -10.70 -3.17
N SER A 143 -18.03 -10.34 -3.59
CA SER A 143 -19.23 -11.23 -3.50
C SER A 143 -19.36 -12.23 -4.64
N ASP A 144 -18.59 -12.10 -5.73
CA ASP A 144 -18.65 -12.97 -6.92
C ASP A 144 -17.41 -13.85 -7.10
N ALA A 145 -16.61 -14.07 -6.05
CA ALA A 145 -15.41 -14.92 -6.12
C ALA A 145 -15.59 -16.23 -5.36
#